data_c539c3b7f68f4b9489fc2cc3351b5e11
#
_entry.id   c539c3b7f68f4b9489fc2cc3351b5e11
#
_cell.length_a   1.000
_cell.length_b   1.000
_cell.length_c   1.000
_cell.angle_alpha   90.00
_cell.angle_beta   90.00
_cell.angle_gamma   90.00
#
_symmetry.space_group_name_H-M   'P 1'
#
loop_
_entity.id
_entity.type
_entity.pdbx_description
1 polymer ?
#
loop_
_entity_poly.entity_id
_entity_poly.type
_entity_poly.pdbx_seq_one_letter_code
_entity_poly.pdbx_strand_id
1 'polypeptide(L)'
;MKRRSFIKKTSLATAGLAGFPYLHGNVMSNISPNETINIGIIGTGVRGSGLISIINSIDNINVIAGCDVLPFRLDKGLAKSKSKPKGYSDYRKLLDSKDIDAVIVATPFHTHSKIAIDALDANKAVFCEKTLAKGYSGVHKLVNKVNQSNQIFQTGHQYHSSRLYTHVVDLIKKGKVGNITAFECQWNRKGNWRRQAPEPKFDKAINWRMYREFSGGLTAELCSHQIDFVNWVLNETPNQVMGVGGVDYWKDGRETFDNVHLIYSYPKGIKAKFTCLTSNAKDGYQIKVIGDKGTIIIDTKHAWFYPEGKKKNKVWGEVDGVSGATVQWDKEKGYKLDIEHLDPSKQALLDFRASIINTKTPESNVITGAKAALCVQMGLDAMYNNEIVKWNNKITL
;
A
#
# COMPACT_ATOMS: atom_id res chain seq x y z
N MET A 1 -7.56 44.41 -36.60
CA MET A 1 -6.15 44.93 -36.46
C MET A 1 -5.48 44.26 -35.29
N LYS A 2 -4.44 43.51 -35.63
CA LYS A 2 -3.25 43.09 -34.85
C LYS A 2 -3.33 42.77 -33.37
N ARG A 3 -3.35 41.44 -33.09
CA ARG A 3 -2.71 40.82 -31.91
C ARG A 3 -1.20 41.13 -31.95
N ARG A 4 -0.62 41.55 -30.82
CA ARG A 4 0.75 41.39 -30.31
C ARG A 4 1.10 42.58 -29.40
N SER A 5 1.19 42.29 -28.11
CA SER A 5 2.24 42.80 -27.20
C SER A 5 1.70 42.87 -25.76
N PHE A 6 1.86 41.78 -25.02
CA PHE A 6 1.90 41.88 -23.57
C PHE A 6 2.76 40.71 -23.00
N ILE A 7 4.03 40.77 -23.36
CA ILE A 7 5.09 40.06 -22.64
C ILE A 7 6.23 41.03 -22.52
N LYS A 8 6.41 41.59 -21.33
CA LYS A 8 7.69 41.95 -20.71
C LYS A 8 7.45 42.76 -19.42
N LYS A 9 8.20 42.35 -18.40
CA LYS A 9 8.48 43.01 -17.11
C LYS A 9 7.56 42.65 -15.96
N THR A 10 7.97 41.64 -15.22
CA THR A 10 8.27 41.77 -13.78
C THR A 10 9.26 40.67 -13.39
N SER A 11 10.52 41.07 -13.26
CA SER A 11 11.57 40.27 -12.61
C SER A 11 11.79 40.87 -11.21
N LEU A 12 12.26 40.05 -10.31
CA LEU A 12 12.86 40.26 -8.99
C LEU A 12 11.89 40.53 -7.82
N ALA A 13 11.76 39.53 -6.97
CA ALA A 13 12.43 39.40 -5.68
C ALA A 13 11.72 38.35 -4.81
N THR A 14 12.34 37.23 -4.61
CA THR A 14 12.27 36.49 -3.31
C THR A 14 13.49 35.57 -3.23
N ALA A 15 14.40 35.96 -2.38
CA ALA A 15 15.53 35.15 -1.95
C ALA A 15 15.06 34.19 -0.83
N GLY A 16 15.58 32.97 -0.83
CA GLY A 16 15.84 32.25 0.39
C GLY A 16 14.90 31.11 0.73
N LEU A 17 15.09 29.93 0.09
CA LEU A 17 14.95 28.62 0.74
C LEU A 17 15.96 27.70 0.07
N ALA A 18 16.91 27.23 0.86
CA ALA A 18 17.99 26.37 0.43
C ALA A 18 17.41 25.03 -0.09
N GLY A 19 17.33 24.93 -1.41
CA GLY A 19 17.05 23.69 -2.10
C GLY A 19 18.32 22.85 -2.16
N PHE A 20 18.29 21.66 -1.61
CA PHE A 20 19.28 20.62 -1.95
C PHE A 20 19.22 20.38 -3.46
N PRO A 21 20.34 20.40 -4.17
CA PRO A 21 20.34 20.05 -5.59
C PRO A 21 20.18 18.54 -5.73
N TYR A 22 18.99 18.09 -6.09
CA TYR A 22 18.82 16.78 -6.72
C TYR A 22 19.51 16.88 -8.09
N LEU A 23 20.73 16.39 -8.18
CA LEU A 23 21.39 16.10 -9.44
C LEU A 23 20.66 14.88 -10.06
N HIS A 24 19.59 15.16 -10.79
CA HIS A 24 19.02 14.20 -11.74
C HIS A 24 19.97 14.16 -12.92
N GLY A 25 20.85 13.19 -12.93
CA GLY A 25 21.48 12.75 -14.17
C GLY A 25 20.36 12.25 -15.09
N ASN A 26 20.03 13.01 -16.13
CA ASN A 26 19.09 12.61 -17.18
C ASN A 26 19.67 11.41 -17.91
N VAL A 27 19.42 10.19 -17.41
CA VAL A 27 19.41 9.01 -18.25
C VAL A 27 18.04 9.04 -18.94
N MET A 28 17.96 9.70 -20.09
CA MET A 28 16.81 9.59 -20.97
C MET A 28 16.63 8.11 -21.28
N SER A 29 15.60 7.48 -20.75
CA SER A 29 15.14 6.20 -21.27
C SER A 29 14.61 6.50 -22.68
N ASN A 30 15.30 6.01 -23.70
CA ASN A 30 14.87 6.08 -25.10
C ASN A 30 13.70 5.10 -25.39
N ILE A 31 12.85 4.84 -24.39
CA ILE A 31 11.74 3.91 -24.54
C ILE A 31 10.58 4.64 -25.23
N SER A 32 10.25 4.21 -26.44
CA SER A 32 9.09 4.74 -27.17
C SER A 32 7.78 4.43 -26.42
N PRO A 33 6.79 5.34 -26.45
CA PRO A 33 5.46 5.07 -25.85
C PRO A 33 4.79 3.78 -26.33
N ASN A 34 5.14 3.30 -27.52
CA ASN A 34 4.64 2.05 -28.10
C ASN A 34 5.54 0.83 -27.80
N GLU A 35 6.65 1.03 -27.11
CA GLU A 35 7.57 -0.05 -26.79
C GLU A 35 6.99 -0.96 -25.71
N THR A 36 7.23 -2.25 -25.87
CA THR A 36 6.77 -3.28 -24.94
C THR A 36 7.76 -3.42 -23.80
N ILE A 37 7.28 -3.32 -22.56
CA ILE A 37 8.07 -3.57 -21.36
C ILE A 37 8.06 -5.07 -21.05
N ASN A 38 9.23 -5.68 -21.02
CA ASN A 38 9.42 -7.08 -20.68
C ASN A 38 9.62 -7.27 -19.19
N ILE A 39 8.74 -8.04 -18.56
CA ILE A 39 8.71 -8.21 -17.11
C ILE A 39 9.16 -9.61 -16.70
N GLY A 40 9.98 -9.67 -15.65
CA GLY A 40 10.24 -10.86 -14.86
C GLY A 40 9.39 -10.87 -13.58
N ILE A 41 8.69 -11.99 -13.27
CA ILE A 41 7.92 -12.15 -12.03
C ILE A 41 8.73 -13.00 -11.05
N ILE A 42 9.09 -12.43 -9.90
CA ILE A 42 9.76 -13.16 -8.82
C ILE A 42 8.75 -13.46 -7.71
N GLY A 43 8.42 -14.72 -7.53
CA GLY A 43 7.31 -15.21 -6.72
C GLY A 43 6.05 -15.42 -7.56
N THR A 44 5.80 -16.63 -8.05
CA THR A 44 4.64 -17.00 -8.87
C THR A 44 3.50 -17.62 -8.05
N GLY A 45 3.49 -17.38 -6.74
CA GLY A 45 2.40 -17.75 -5.84
C GLY A 45 1.07 -17.07 -6.21
N VAL A 46 0.13 -17.01 -5.26
CA VAL A 46 -1.23 -16.47 -5.55
C VAL A 46 -1.18 -15.03 -6.07
N ARG A 47 -0.37 -14.16 -5.45
CA ARG A 47 -0.30 -12.76 -5.88
C ARG A 47 0.41 -12.61 -7.22
N GLY A 48 1.61 -13.20 -7.38
CA GLY A 48 2.35 -13.12 -8.64
C GLY A 48 1.59 -13.73 -9.81
N SER A 49 0.98 -14.91 -9.63
CA SER A 49 0.16 -15.51 -10.68
C SER A 49 -1.11 -14.71 -11.00
N GLY A 50 -1.67 -13.99 -10.00
CA GLY A 50 -2.76 -13.04 -10.23
C GLY A 50 -2.33 -11.84 -11.06
N LEU A 51 -1.14 -11.30 -10.80
CA LEU A 51 -0.57 -10.19 -11.59
C LEU A 51 -0.25 -10.64 -13.03
N ILE A 52 0.25 -11.86 -13.25
CA ILE A 52 0.42 -12.43 -14.59
C ILE A 52 -0.91 -12.41 -15.35
N SER A 53 -2.00 -12.84 -14.71
CA SER A 53 -3.33 -12.84 -15.34
C SER A 53 -3.81 -11.43 -15.70
N ILE A 54 -3.52 -10.43 -14.86
CA ILE A 54 -3.87 -9.03 -15.11
C ILE A 54 -3.04 -8.48 -16.28
N ILE A 55 -1.73 -8.75 -16.30
CA ILE A 55 -0.81 -8.30 -17.37
C ILE A 55 -1.28 -8.79 -18.74
N ASN A 56 -1.83 -10.00 -18.85
CA ASN A 56 -2.41 -10.52 -20.09
C ASN A 56 -3.50 -9.62 -20.72
N SER A 57 -4.06 -8.68 -19.95
CA SER A 57 -5.10 -7.73 -20.38
C SER A 57 -4.57 -6.31 -20.56
N ILE A 58 -3.26 -6.11 -20.55
CA ILE A 58 -2.60 -4.82 -20.71
C ILE A 58 -1.69 -4.89 -21.93
N ASP A 59 -1.87 -3.95 -22.84
CA ASP A 59 -1.04 -3.85 -24.03
C ASP A 59 0.36 -3.33 -23.69
N ASN A 60 1.34 -3.77 -24.46
CA ASN A 60 2.73 -3.33 -24.34
C ASN A 60 3.38 -3.62 -22.96
N ILE A 61 2.94 -4.69 -22.31
CA ILE A 61 3.61 -5.33 -21.17
C ILE A 61 3.60 -6.83 -21.39
N ASN A 62 4.76 -7.47 -21.35
CA ASN A 62 4.90 -8.92 -21.50
C ASN A 62 5.58 -9.54 -20.30
N VAL A 63 5.08 -10.68 -19.82
CA VAL A 63 5.80 -11.52 -18.87
C VAL A 63 6.66 -12.49 -19.64
N ILE A 64 7.98 -12.29 -19.67
CA ILE A 64 8.92 -13.14 -20.41
C ILE A 64 9.68 -14.12 -19.52
N ALA A 65 9.65 -13.92 -18.21
CA ALA A 65 10.30 -14.79 -17.22
C ALA A 65 9.53 -14.86 -15.91
N GLY A 66 9.67 -15.97 -15.20
CA GLY A 66 9.20 -16.08 -13.83
C GLY A 66 10.10 -16.94 -12.98
N CYS A 67 10.10 -16.70 -11.68
CA CYS A 67 10.90 -17.41 -10.71
C CYS A 67 10.05 -17.79 -9.48
N ASP A 68 10.15 -19.02 -9.03
CA ASP A 68 9.67 -19.46 -7.71
C ASP A 68 10.54 -20.61 -7.20
N VAL A 69 10.80 -20.66 -5.92
CA VAL A 69 11.55 -21.74 -5.27
C VAL A 69 10.77 -23.03 -5.17
N LEU A 70 9.44 -22.99 -5.37
CA LEU A 70 8.52 -24.14 -5.37
C LEU A 70 8.15 -24.47 -6.82
N PRO A 71 8.68 -25.57 -7.40
CA PRO A 71 8.47 -25.91 -8.81
C PRO A 71 6.99 -25.93 -9.23
N PHE A 72 6.12 -26.55 -8.40
CA PHE A 72 4.70 -26.60 -8.68
C PHE A 72 3.99 -25.24 -8.69
N ARG A 73 4.52 -24.23 -7.95
CA ARG A 73 4.03 -22.85 -8.03
C ARG A 73 4.54 -22.15 -9.28
N LEU A 74 5.80 -22.39 -9.63
CA LEU A 74 6.40 -21.87 -10.84
C LEU A 74 5.58 -22.31 -12.06
N ASP A 75 5.39 -23.62 -12.23
CA ASP A 75 4.68 -24.18 -13.37
C ASP A 75 3.23 -23.68 -13.45
N LYS A 76 2.50 -23.77 -12.33
CA LYS A 76 1.11 -23.30 -12.25
C LYS A 76 0.98 -21.79 -12.47
N GLY A 77 1.94 -21.01 -12.01
CA GLY A 77 1.95 -19.57 -12.18
C GLY A 77 2.20 -19.17 -13.62
N LEU A 78 3.25 -19.74 -14.25
CA LEU A 78 3.63 -19.45 -15.62
C LEU A 78 2.59 -19.94 -16.64
N ALA A 79 1.90 -21.03 -16.37
CA ALA A 79 0.80 -21.52 -17.21
C ALA A 79 -0.34 -20.49 -17.39
N LYS A 80 -0.43 -19.46 -16.54
CA LYS A 80 -1.40 -18.37 -16.70
C LYS A 80 -0.97 -17.30 -17.69
N SER A 81 0.29 -17.27 -18.10
CA SER A 81 0.79 -16.30 -19.05
C SER A 81 0.47 -16.69 -20.50
N LYS A 82 0.11 -15.70 -21.30
CA LYS A 82 -0.06 -15.88 -22.76
C LYS A 82 1.26 -16.00 -23.51
N SER A 83 2.34 -15.46 -22.95
CA SER A 83 3.64 -15.31 -23.62
C SER A 83 4.60 -16.49 -23.44
N LYS A 84 4.21 -17.55 -22.73
CA LYS A 84 5.07 -18.73 -22.43
C LYS A 84 6.43 -18.35 -21.83
N PRO A 85 6.47 -17.69 -20.67
CA PRO A 85 7.70 -17.16 -20.08
C PRO A 85 8.66 -18.27 -19.65
N LYS A 86 9.96 -17.96 -19.64
CA LYS A 86 11.00 -18.87 -19.14
C LYS A 86 10.92 -18.99 -17.61
N GLY A 87 11.00 -20.21 -17.09
CA GLY A 87 11.00 -20.51 -15.66
C GLY A 87 12.40 -20.56 -15.06
N TYR A 88 12.53 -20.05 -13.83
CA TYR A 88 13.77 -20.07 -13.04
C TYR A 88 13.47 -20.50 -11.59
N SER A 89 14.37 -21.28 -10.99
CA SER A 89 14.34 -21.61 -9.55
C SER A 89 15.14 -20.64 -8.69
N ASP A 90 16.06 -19.88 -9.32
CA ASP A 90 16.89 -18.85 -8.69
C ASP A 90 16.64 -17.50 -9.39
N TYR A 91 16.15 -16.51 -8.63
CA TYR A 91 15.84 -15.18 -9.17
C TYR A 91 17.07 -14.43 -9.69
N ARG A 92 18.28 -14.73 -9.20
CA ARG A 92 19.51 -14.11 -9.68
C ARG A 92 19.75 -14.43 -11.15
N LYS A 93 19.49 -15.69 -11.55
CA LYS A 93 19.56 -16.11 -12.96
C LYS A 93 18.51 -15.43 -13.84
N LEU A 94 17.35 -15.07 -13.26
CA LEU A 94 16.36 -14.25 -13.95
C LEU A 94 16.87 -12.82 -14.13
N LEU A 95 17.50 -12.24 -13.11
CA LEU A 95 18.05 -10.87 -13.14
C LEU A 95 19.22 -10.73 -14.12
N ASP A 96 19.98 -11.79 -14.41
CA ASP A 96 21.08 -11.81 -15.41
C ASP A 96 20.59 -11.61 -16.85
N SER A 97 19.29 -11.82 -17.12
CA SER A 97 18.74 -11.64 -18.48
C SER A 97 18.70 -10.16 -18.86
N LYS A 98 19.30 -9.85 -20.01
CA LYS A 98 19.29 -8.51 -20.62
C LYS A 98 17.95 -8.15 -21.25
N ASP A 99 17.13 -9.15 -21.57
CA ASP A 99 15.83 -8.96 -22.23
C ASP A 99 14.74 -8.51 -21.25
N ILE A 100 15.01 -8.52 -19.94
CA ILE A 100 14.09 -8.09 -18.88
C ILE A 100 14.36 -6.61 -18.58
N ASP A 101 13.32 -5.77 -18.70
CA ASP A 101 13.39 -4.34 -18.41
C ASP A 101 13.03 -4.06 -16.94
N ALA A 102 12.06 -4.81 -16.42
CA ALA A 102 11.51 -4.61 -15.08
C ALA A 102 11.18 -5.92 -14.38
N VAL A 103 11.15 -5.91 -13.06
CA VAL A 103 10.72 -7.06 -12.27
C VAL A 103 9.59 -6.70 -11.33
N ILE A 104 8.72 -7.68 -11.10
CA ILE A 104 7.71 -7.64 -10.05
C ILE A 104 8.14 -8.60 -8.95
N VAL A 105 8.34 -8.09 -7.73
CA VAL A 105 8.67 -8.88 -6.54
C VAL A 105 7.39 -9.17 -5.79
N ALA A 106 6.94 -10.43 -5.81
CA ALA A 106 5.70 -10.90 -5.17
C ALA A 106 5.96 -12.14 -4.29
N THR A 107 7.08 -12.15 -3.63
CA THR A 107 7.59 -13.20 -2.75
C THR A 107 7.05 -13.07 -1.31
N PRO A 108 7.42 -13.93 -0.35
CA PRO A 108 7.15 -13.69 1.06
C PRO A 108 7.79 -12.39 1.58
N PHE A 109 7.09 -11.71 2.47
CA PHE A 109 7.40 -10.37 2.98
C PHE A 109 8.87 -10.15 3.40
N HIS A 110 9.48 -11.11 4.10
CA HIS A 110 10.86 -10.99 4.60
C HIS A 110 11.93 -10.92 3.50
N THR A 111 11.61 -11.34 2.27
CA THR A 111 12.56 -11.35 1.14
C THR A 111 12.49 -10.13 0.25
N HIS A 112 11.47 -9.28 0.41
CA HIS A 112 11.21 -8.15 -0.48
C HIS A 112 12.42 -7.22 -0.60
N SER A 113 12.97 -6.75 0.53
CA SER A 113 14.09 -5.80 0.54
C SER A 113 15.31 -6.35 -0.19
N LYS A 114 15.71 -7.61 0.10
CA LYS A 114 16.89 -8.20 -0.55
C LYS A 114 16.69 -8.34 -2.05
N ILE A 115 15.59 -8.93 -2.48
CA ILE A 115 15.33 -9.18 -3.90
C ILE A 115 15.21 -7.86 -4.67
N ALA A 116 14.54 -6.86 -4.09
CA ALA A 116 14.39 -5.55 -4.70
C ALA A 116 15.74 -4.81 -4.85
N ILE A 117 16.63 -4.92 -3.85
CA ILE A 117 18.00 -4.37 -3.91
C ILE A 117 18.78 -5.06 -5.03
N ASP A 118 18.80 -6.40 -5.06
CA ASP A 118 19.52 -7.18 -6.09
C ASP A 118 18.99 -6.84 -7.51
N ALA A 119 17.68 -6.57 -7.64
CA ALA A 119 17.09 -6.17 -8.92
C ALA A 119 17.53 -4.77 -9.37
N LEU A 120 17.62 -3.82 -8.43
CA LEU A 120 18.18 -2.48 -8.70
C LEU A 120 19.66 -2.54 -9.06
N ASP A 121 20.45 -3.43 -8.42
CA ASP A 121 21.85 -3.69 -8.76
C ASP A 121 22.00 -4.26 -10.19
N ALA A 122 21.02 -5.05 -10.62
CA ALA A 122 20.94 -5.58 -11.98
C ALA A 122 20.35 -4.57 -12.99
N ASN A 123 20.20 -3.29 -12.61
CA ASN A 123 19.63 -2.22 -13.43
C ASN A 123 18.21 -2.49 -13.95
N LYS A 124 17.37 -3.16 -13.16
CA LYS A 124 15.96 -3.40 -13.48
C LYS A 124 15.06 -2.39 -12.76
N ALA A 125 14.02 -1.90 -13.46
CA ALA A 125 12.92 -1.22 -12.78
C ALA A 125 12.19 -2.22 -11.88
N VAL A 126 11.67 -1.75 -10.72
CA VAL A 126 11.13 -2.64 -9.69
C VAL A 126 9.70 -2.25 -9.30
N PHE A 127 8.79 -3.20 -9.42
CA PHE A 127 7.52 -3.17 -8.71
C PHE A 127 7.62 -4.14 -7.53
N CYS A 128 7.65 -3.63 -6.31
CA CYS A 128 7.75 -4.45 -5.10
C CYS A 128 6.40 -4.52 -4.39
N GLU A 129 5.85 -5.72 -4.20
CA GLU A 129 4.60 -5.89 -3.45
C GLU A 129 4.69 -5.34 -2.03
N LYS A 130 3.55 -4.96 -1.52
CA LYS A 130 3.42 -4.48 -0.14
C LYS A 130 3.50 -5.69 0.84
N THR A 131 3.90 -5.52 2.06
CA THR A 131 4.55 -4.40 2.71
C THR A 131 5.99 -4.32 2.23
N LEU A 132 6.52 -3.12 2.08
CA LEU A 132 7.78 -2.87 1.37
C LEU A 132 8.95 -3.74 1.86
N ALA A 133 9.19 -3.78 3.16
CA ALA A 133 10.27 -4.53 3.77
C ALA A 133 9.96 -4.86 5.24
N LYS A 134 10.51 -5.98 5.73
CA LYS A 134 10.38 -6.42 7.12
C LYS A 134 11.49 -5.80 7.98
N GLY A 135 11.09 -5.21 9.10
CA GLY A 135 12.02 -4.58 10.05
C GLY A 135 12.58 -3.23 9.59
N TYR A 136 12.97 -2.39 10.54
CA TYR A 136 13.50 -1.05 10.26
C TYR A 136 14.74 -1.08 9.35
N SER A 137 15.71 -1.94 9.65
CA SER A 137 16.94 -2.08 8.85
C SER A 137 16.66 -2.44 7.39
N GLY A 138 15.69 -3.35 7.13
CA GLY A 138 15.31 -3.73 5.76
C GLY A 138 14.73 -2.55 4.98
N VAL A 139 13.91 -1.72 5.65
CA VAL A 139 13.33 -0.50 5.05
C VAL A 139 14.43 0.50 4.71
N HIS A 140 15.30 0.83 5.67
CA HIS A 140 16.38 1.81 5.45
C HIS A 140 17.35 1.39 4.33
N LYS A 141 17.77 0.11 4.32
CA LYS A 141 18.64 -0.41 3.25
C LYS A 141 18.00 -0.24 1.86
N LEU A 142 16.71 -0.55 1.74
CA LEU A 142 16.03 -0.44 0.46
C LEU A 142 15.83 1.01 0.03
N VAL A 143 15.45 1.92 0.95
CA VAL A 143 15.33 3.36 0.67
C VAL A 143 16.67 3.92 0.19
N ASN A 144 17.76 3.64 0.92
CA ASN A 144 19.09 4.08 0.54
C ASN A 144 19.49 3.56 -0.85
N LYS A 145 19.18 2.29 -1.16
CA LYS A 145 19.47 1.72 -2.48
C LYS A 145 18.68 2.39 -3.59
N VAL A 146 17.38 2.63 -3.39
CA VAL A 146 16.54 3.33 -4.39
C VAL A 146 17.05 4.75 -4.63
N ASN A 147 17.43 5.47 -3.56
CA ASN A 147 17.97 6.83 -3.67
C ASN A 147 19.33 6.89 -4.42
N GLN A 148 20.06 5.78 -4.47
CA GLN A 148 21.32 5.65 -5.22
C GLN A 148 21.11 5.09 -6.63
N SER A 149 19.88 4.72 -6.99
CA SER A 149 19.53 4.11 -8.27
C SER A 149 18.79 5.10 -9.16
N ASN A 150 19.01 5.00 -10.46
CA ASN A 150 18.23 5.73 -11.47
C ASN A 150 17.01 4.94 -11.94
N GLN A 151 16.78 3.74 -11.40
CA GLN A 151 15.70 2.88 -11.83
C GLN A 151 14.36 3.28 -11.19
N ILE A 152 13.29 3.11 -11.94
CA ILE A 152 11.93 3.32 -11.41
C ILE A 152 11.63 2.29 -10.33
N PHE A 153 11.14 2.77 -9.19
CA PHE A 153 10.70 1.93 -8.08
C PHE A 153 9.27 2.26 -7.67
N GLN A 154 8.38 1.27 -7.74
CA GLN A 154 6.99 1.38 -7.31
C GLN A 154 6.66 0.34 -6.24
N THR A 155 5.86 0.73 -5.22
CA THR A 155 5.36 -0.21 -4.22
C THR A 155 3.96 -0.72 -4.58
N GLY A 156 3.63 -1.93 -4.13
CA GLY A 156 2.35 -2.58 -4.37
C GLY A 156 1.18 -2.03 -3.56
N HIS A 157 1.26 -0.79 -3.02
CA HIS A 157 0.13 -0.11 -2.40
C HIS A 157 -0.78 0.49 -3.47
N GLN A 158 -1.59 -0.36 -4.11
CA GLN A 158 -2.39 -0.03 -5.30
C GLN A 158 -3.48 1.02 -5.07
N TYR A 159 -3.75 1.45 -3.82
CA TYR A 159 -4.72 2.52 -3.57
C TYR A 159 -4.26 3.86 -4.13
N HIS A 160 -2.96 4.12 -4.19
CA HIS A 160 -2.41 5.31 -4.85
C HIS A 160 -2.72 5.36 -6.35
N SER A 161 -2.97 4.22 -6.97
CA SER A 161 -3.36 4.12 -8.38
C SER A 161 -4.88 4.06 -8.58
N SER A 162 -5.65 3.71 -7.56
CA SER A 162 -7.10 3.62 -7.65
C SER A 162 -7.76 4.98 -7.83
N ARG A 163 -8.51 5.17 -8.91
CA ARG A 163 -9.20 6.44 -9.18
C ARG A 163 -10.24 6.78 -8.11
N LEU A 164 -10.87 5.78 -7.49
CA LEU A 164 -11.76 6.00 -6.35
C LEU A 164 -11.00 6.60 -5.16
N TYR A 165 -9.87 6.00 -4.78
CA TYR A 165 -9.11 6.47 -3.63
C TYR A 165 -8.44 7.82 -3.89
N THR A 166 -7.87 8.04 -5.08
CA THR A 166 -7.29 9.34 -5.45
C THR A 166 -8.34 10.45 -5.43
N HIS A 167 -9.56 10.17 -5.92
CA HIS A 167 -10.68 11.11 -5.84
C HIS A 167 -11.07 11.44 -4.39
N VAL A 168 -11.17 10.41 -3.53
CA VAL A 168 -11.48 10.62 -2.10
C VAL A 168 -10.41 11.46 -1.43
N VAL A 169 -9.12 11.17 -1.67
CA VAL A 169 -8.00 11.95 -1.11
C VAL A 169 -8.05 13.39 -1.59
N ASP A 170 -8.38 13.63 -2.86
CA ASP A 170 -8.53 14.97 -3.42
C ASP A 170 -9.69 15.75 -2.75
N LEU A 171 -10.85 15.12 -2.57
CA LEU A 171 -11.98 15.72 -1.84
C LEU A 171 -11.62 16.08 -0.40
N ILE A 172 -10.89 15.21 0.29
CA ILE A 172 -10.43 15.47 1.66
C ILE A 172 -9.47 16.67 1.68
N LYS A 173 -8.48 16.70 0.78
CA LYS A 173 -7.51 17.81 0.65
C LYS A 173 -8.20 19.14 0.30
N LYS A 174 -9.30 19.12 -0.44
CA LYS A 174 -10.16 20.28 -0.72
C LYS A 174 -11.07 20.67 0.45
N GLY A 175 -10.91 20.04 1.61
CA GLY A 175 -11.63 20.39 2.84
C GLY A 175 -13.08 19.90 2.92
N LYS A 176 -13.48 18.90 2.12
CA LYS A 176 -14.85 18.38 2.09
C LYS A 176 -15.30 17.83 3.45
N VAL A 177 -14.41 17.20 4.20
CA VAL A 177 -14.69 16.68 5.55
C VAL A 177 -14.38 17.68 6.65
N GLY A 178 -13.79 18.84 6.32
CA GLY A 178 -13.30 19.81 7.30
C GLY A 178 -12.00 19.36 7.96
N ASN A 179 -11.82 19.67 9.25
CA ASN A 179 -10.70 19.22 10.04
C ASN A 179 -10.87 17.74 10.39
N ILE A 180 -9.93 16.90 10.00
CA ILE A 180 -9.95 15.47 10.34
C ILE A 180 -9.70 15.32 11.84
N THR A 181 -10.52 14.52 12.50
CA THR A 181 -10.40 14.21 13.93
C THR A 181 -10.00 12.77 14.18
N ALA A 182 -10.48 11.83 13.34
CA ALA A 182 -10.18 10.42 13.50
C ALA A 182 -10.28 9.63 12.19
N PHE A 183 -9.63 8.46 12.21
CA PHE A 183 -9.85 7.37 11.25
C PHE A 183 -10.26 6.11 11.99
N GLU A 184 -11.26 5.41 11.44
CA GLU A 184 -11.62 4.07 11.85
C GLU A 184 -11.46 3.14 10.66
N CYS A 185 -10.54 2.21 10.77
CA CYS A 185 -10.19 1.26 9.73
C CYS A 185 -10.40 -0.16 10.23
N GLN A 186 -11.04 -0.98 9.41
CA GLN A 186 -11.21 -2.38 9.74
C GLN A 186 -11.06 -3.26 8.49
N TRP A 187 -10.60 -4.50 8.72
CA TRP A 187 -10.57 -5.52 7.69
C TRP A 187 -10.85 -6.90 8.29
N ASN A 188 -12.12 -7.16 8.52
CA ASN A 188 -12.57 -8.42 9.08
C ASN A 188 -12.76 -9.48 7.99
N ARG A 189 -12.36 -10.70 8.28
CA ARG A 189 -12.50 -11.86 7.40
C ARG A 189 -12.91 -13.09 8.22
N LYS A 190 -13.53 -14.04 7.56
CA LYS A 190 -13.69 -15.37 8.13
C LYS A 190 -12.85 -16.36 7.32
N GLY A 191 -11.73 -16.81 7.88
CA GLY A 191 -10.85 -17.75 7.21
C GLY A 191 -9.51 -17.93 7.88
N ASN A 192 -9.06 -19.15 7.93
CA ASN A 192 -7.82 -19.54 8.57
C ASN A 192 -6.56 -19.05 7.84
N TRP A 193 -6.61 -18.91 6.50
CA TRP A 193 -5.48 -18.64 5.61
C TRP A 193 -4.46 -19.79 5.49
N ARG A 194 -4.47 -20.77 6.36
CA ARG A 194 -3.62 -21.95 6.22
C ARG A 194 -4.04 -22.74 4.98
N ARG A 195 -3.07 -23.20 4.24
CA ARG A 195 -3.25 -24.00 3.01
C ARG A 195 -2.64 -25.36 3.20
N GLN A 196 -3.29 -26.37 2.63
CA GLN A 196 -2.71 -27.68 2.58
C GLN A 196 -1.45 -27.67 1.71
N ALA A 197 -0.35 -28.18 2.26
CA ALA A 197 0.87 -28.41 1.52
C ALA A 197 0.80 -29.78 0.82
N PRO A 198 1.33 -29.89 -0.43
CA PRO A 198 1.37 -31.19 -1.11
C PRO A 198 2.25 -32.21 -0.36
N GLU A 199 3.27 -31.75 0.32
CA GLU A 199 4.14 -32.53 1.19
C GLU A 199 4.48 -31.72 2.45
N PRO A 200 4.69 -32.36 3.63
CA PRO A 200 4.99 -31.66 4.89
C PRO A 200 6.19 -30.72 4.81
N LYS A 201 7.22 -31.05 4.05
CA LYS A 201 8.43 -30.22 3.87
C LYS A 201 8.13 -28.83 3.28
N PHE A 202 7.00 -28.65 2.58
CA PHE A 202 6.61 -27.39 1.98
C PHE A 202 5.66 -26.56 2.86
N ASP A 203 5.20 -27.10 4.00
CA ASP A 203 4.20 -26.42 4.83
C ASP A 203 4.64 -25.02 5.22
N LYS A 204 5.84 -24.86 5.76
CA LYS A 204 6.36 -23.57 6.21
C LYS A 204 6.51 -22.56 5.05
N ALA A 205 6.96 -23.01 3.87
CA ALA A 205 7.10 -22.16 2.69
C ALA A 205 5.75 -21.74 2.10
N ILE A 206 4.74 -22.61 2.16
CA ILE A 206 3.39 -22.30 1.67
C ILE A 206 2.64 -21.42 2.66
N ASN A 207 2.77 -21.69 3.94
CA ASN A 207 2.07 -21.05 5.04
C ASN A 207 2.95 -19.97 5.74
N TRP A 208 3.89 -19.37 5.03
CA TRP A 208 4.84 -18.40 5.54
C TRP A 208 4.19 -17.25 6.34
N ARG A 209 2.93 -16.93 6.03
CA ARG A 209 2.14 -15.90 6.74
C ARG A 209 1.86 -16.25 8.20
N MET A 210 1.95 -17.53 8.55
CA MET A 210 1.71 -18.02 9.91
C MET A 210 2.92 -17.87 10.83
N TYR A 211 4.11 -17.58 10.28
CA TYR A 211 5.37 -17.56 11.00
C TYR A 211 5.94 -16.15 11.09
N ARG A 212 6.27 -15.72 12.32
CA ARG A 212 6.82 -14.37 12.60
C ARG A 212 8.15 -14.13 11.90
N GLU A 213 8.91 -15.18 11.66
CA GLU A 213 10.18 -15.10 10.91
C GLU A 213 9.96 -14.53 9.49
N PHE A 214 8.85 -14.87 8.83
CA PHE A 214 8.60 -14.55 7.43
C PHE A 214 7.58 -13.45 7.20
N SER A 215 6.73 -13.19 8.20
CA SER A 215 5.55 -12.34 8.06
C SER A 215 5.39 -11.37 9.22
N GLY A 216 4.65 -10.29 8.98
CA GLY A 216 4.07 -9.41 10.00
C GLY A 216 2.58 -9.70 10.26
N GLY A 217 2.08 -10.91 9.88
CA GLY A 217 0.69 -11.30 10.09
C GLY A 217 -0.32 -10.30 9.52
N LEU A 218 -1.46 -10.14 10.18
CA LEU A 218 -2.57 -9.30 9.74
C LEU A 218 -2.17 -7.82 9.60
N THR A 219 -1.28 -7.33 10.44
CA THR A 219 -0.81 -5.94 10.38
C THR A 219 -0.12 -5.65 9.05
N ALA A 220 0.78 -6.51 8.60
CA ALA A 220 1.48 -6.36 7.32
C ALA A 220 0.61 -6.73 6.12
N GLU A 221 -0.21 -7.78 6.25
CA GLU A 221 -0.98 -8.30 5.11
C GLU A 221 -2.22 -7.47 4.78
N LEU A 222 -2.89 -6.89 5.78
CA LEU A 222 -4.15 -6.18 5.63
C LEU A 222 -4.05 -4.73 6.10
N CYS A 223 -3.70 -4.48 7.37
CA CYS A 223 -3.68 -3.11 7.90
C CYS A 223 -2.72 -2.18 7.15
N SER A 224 -1.64 -2.72 6.53
CA SER A 224 -0.66 -1.90 5.80
C SER A 224 -1.29 -1.03 4.70
N HIS A 225 -2.33 -1.50 4.01
CA HIS A 225 -3.04 -0.72 3.00
C HIS A 225 -3.77 0.49 3.62
N GLN A 226 -4.38 0.27 4.78
CA GLN A 226 -5.14 1.30 5.47
C GLN A 226 -4.22 2.27 6.20
N ILE A 227 -3.10 1.79 6.75
CA ILE A 227 -2.05 2.62 7.36
C ILE A 227 -1.44 3.54 6.30
N ASP A 228 -1.11 2.99 5.13
CA ASP A 228 -0.61 3.75 3.98
C ASP A 228 -1.60 4.84 3.55
N PHE A 229 -2.90 4.51 3.44
CA PHE A 229 -3.94 5.48 3.12
C PHE A 229 -4.01 6.63 4.14
N VAL A 230 -3.95 6.33 5.44
CA VAL A 230 -3.96 7.37 6.49
C VAL A 230 -2.74 8.28 6.38
N ASN A 231 -1.54 7.69 6.22
CA ASN A 231 -0.30 8.46 6.02
C ASN A 231 -0.38 9.35 4.77
N TRP A 232 -0.97 8.84 3.68
CA TRP A 232 -1.16 9.59 2.43
C TRP A 232 -2.13 10.76 2.57
N VAL A 233 -3.29 10.52 3.21
CA VAL A 233 -4.29 11.57 3.46
C VAL A 233 -3.72 12.69 4.33
N LEU A 234 -3.03 12.32 5.42
CA LEU A 234 -2.47 13.29 6.37
C LEU A 234 -1.15 13.90 5.88
N ASN A 235 -0.44 13.25 4.96
CA ASN A 235 0.95 13.53 4.59
C ASN A 235 1.89 13.56 5.80
N GLU A 236 1.61 12.75 6.82
CA GLU A 236 2.29 12.69 8.10
C GLU A 236 2.60 11.25 8.50
N THR A 237 3.44 11.09 9.50
CA THR A 237 3.68 9.83 10.21
C THR A 237 3.17 9.93 11.65
N PRO A 238 2.82 8.82 12.30
CA PRO A 238 2.32 8.88 13.67
C PRO A 238 3.41 9.24 14.67
N ASN A 239 3.02 9.89 15.77
CA ASN A 239 3.91 10.14 16.90
C ASN A 239 4.15 8.88 17.72
N GLN A 240 3.15 8.01 17.83
CA GLN A 240 3.20 6.77 18.60
C GLN A 240 2.08 5.81 18.21
N VAL A 241 2.24 4.56 18.61
CA VAL A 241 1.25 3.49 18.48
C VAL A 241 1.17 2.67 19.76
N MET A 242 -0.04 2.19 20.06
CA MET A 242 -0.34 1.16 21.04
C MET A 242 -1.26 0.12 20.41
N GLY A 243 -1.28 -1.09 20.94
CA GLY A 243 -2.20 -2.10 20.46
C GLY A 243 -2.09 -3.43 21.17
N VAL A 244 -3.07 -4.27 20.91
CA VAL A 244 -3.16 -5.65 21.41
C VAL A 244 -3.55 -6.58 20.26
N GLY A 245 -3.17 -7.83 20.38
CA GLY A 245 -3.54 -8.90 19.45
C GLY A 245 -3.22 -10.25 20.06
N GLY A 246 -3.65 -11.31 19.43
CA GLY A 246 -3.41 -12.65 19.95
C GLY A 246 -3.60 -13.77 18.92
N VAL A 247 -3.22 -14.98 19.31
CA VAL A 247 -3.59 -16.23 18.65
C VAL A 247 -4.72 -16.85 19.48
N ASP A 248 -5.92 -16.29 19.34
CA ASP A 248 -7.01 -16.54 20.27
C ASP A 248 -8.07 -17.50 19.70
N TYR A 249 -8.26 -17.47 18.40
CA TYR A 249 -9.29 -18.23 17.72
C TYR A 249 -8.73 -19.47 16.99
N TRP A 250 -7.67 -19.31 16.14
CA TRP A 250 -7.10 -20.42 15.39
C TRP A 250 -5.98 -21.12 16.18
N LYS A 251 -6.24 -22.36 16.64
CA LYS A 251 -5.28 -23.15 17.42
C LYS A 251 -4.52 -24.14 16.53
N ASP A 252 -3.84 -23.63 15.50
CA ASP A 252 -3.20 -24.41 14.43
C ASP A 252 -1.67 -24.29 14.40
N GLY A 253 -1.07 -23.84 15.51
CA GLY A 253 0.38 -23.70 15.65
C GLY A 253 0.96 -22.44 14.95
N ARG A 254 0.12 -21.47 14.57
CA ARG A 254 0.60 -20.18 14.06
C ARG A 254 1.28 -19.34 15.12
N GLU A 255 2.22 -18.53 14.68
CA GLU A 255 2.93 -17.56 15.54
C GLU A 255 2.39 -16.13 15.35
N THR A 256 1.83 -15.85 14.16
CA THR A 256 1.26 -14.53 13.86
C THR A 256 -0.17 -14.44 14.40
N PHE A 257 -0.51 -13.27 14.90
CA PHE A 257 -1.83 -13.01 15.49
C PHE A 257 -2.97 -13.22 14.51
N ASP A 258 -4.08 -13.77 14.98
CA ASP A 258 -5.32 -13.99 14.22
C ASP A 258 -6.35 -12.87 14.44
N ASN A 259 -6.07 -11.97 15.36
CA ASN A 259 -6.75 -10.71 15.59
C ASN A 259 -5.76 -9.62 15.99
N VAL A 260 -5.99 -8.38 15.56
CA VAL A 260 -5.16 -7.23 15.89
C VAL A 260 -6.03 -5.99 16.09
N HIS A 261 -5.66 -5.16 17.09
CA HIS A 261 -6.29 -3.90 17.43
C HIS A 261 -5.19 -2.87 17.70
N LEU A 262 -5.07 -1.87 16.83
CA LEU A 262 -4.02 -0.86 16.88
C LEU A 262 -4.61 0.54 16.92
N ILE A 263 -4.00 1.43 17.69
CA ILE A 263 -4.34 2.86 17.74
C ILE A 263 -3.05 3.66 17.54
N TYR A 264 -2.99 4.41 16.46
CA TYR A 264 -1.91 5.36 16.16
C TYR A 264 -2.35 6.77 16.52
N SER A 265 -1.46 7.53 17.16
CA SER A 265 -1.63 8.96 17.41
C SER A 265 -0.80 9.75 16.42
N TYR A 266 -1.45 10.59 15.64
CA TYR A 266 -0.83 11.50 14.67
C TYR A 266 -0.73 12.92 15.23
N PRO A 267 0.05 13.82 14.58
CA PRO A 267 0.05 15.25 14.90
C PRO A 267 -1.37 15.85 14.96
N LYS A 268 -1.52 16.99 15.62
CA LYS A 268 -2.80 17.69 15.80
C LYS A 268 -3.86 16.87 16.55
N GLY A 269 -3.45 15.84 17.30
CA GLY A 269 -4.36 15.04 18.10
C GLY A 269 -5.19 13.99 17.36
N ILE A 270 -4.96 13.79 16.06
CA ILE A 270 -5.70 12.81 15.24
C ILE A 270 -5.40 11.37 15.71
N LYS A 271 -6.45 10.56 15.81
CA LYS A 271 -6.33 9.13 16.15
C LYS A 271 -6.76 8.26 14.95
N ALA A 272 -5.95 7.24 14.65
CA ALA A 272 -6.30 6.25 13.66
C ALA A 272 -6.34 4.85 14.31
N LYS A 273 -7.51 4.23 14.26
CA LYS A 273 -7.76 2.88 14.77
C LYS A 273 -7.77 1.88 13.62
N PHE A 274 -7.09 0.75 13.82
CA PHE A 274 -7.07 -0.37 12.87
C PHE A 274 -7.45 -1.65 13.57
N THR A 275 -8.44 -2.34 13.03
CA THR A 275 -8.94 -3.62 13.55
C THR A 275 -8.95 -4.67 12.45
N CYS A 276 -8.41 -5.85 12.74
CA CYS A 276 -8.41 -6.96 11.80
C CYS A 276 -8.75 -8.26 12.54
N LEU A 277 -9.78 -8.95 12.07
CA LEU A 277 -10.22 -10.24 12.59
C LEU A 277 -10.22 -11.29 11.48
N THR A 278 -9.89 -12.53 11.83
CA THR A 278 -10.03 -13.68 10.93
C THR A 278 -11.11 -14.67 11.37
N SER A 279 -11.75 -14.41 12.49
CA SER A 279 -12.84 -15.23 13.06
C SER A 279 -14.22 -14.86 12.53
N ASN A 280 -14.43 -13.62 12.10
CA ASN A 280 -15.72 -13.08 11.64
C ASN A 280 -15.52 -12.10 10.49
N ALA A 281 -16.41 -12.12 9.50
CA ALA A 281 -16.35 -11.27 8.31
C ALA A 281 -17.38 -10.12 8.32
N LYS A 282 -18.15 -9.95 9.40
CA LYS A 282 -19.17 -8.90 9.46
C LYS A 282 -18.54 -7.52 9.29
N ASP A 283 -19.18 -6.68 8.47
CA ASP A 283 -18.74 -5.35 8.07
C ASP A 283 -17.35 -5.30 7.39
N GLY A 284 -16.79 -6.43 7.07
CA GLY A 284 -15.63 -6.69 6.20
C GLY A 284 -14.55 -5.63 6.21
N TYR A 285 -14.30 -5.06 5.03
CA TYR A 285 -13.37 -3.96 4.80
C TYR A 285 -14.07 -2.61 4.89
N GLN A 286 -13.51 -1.69 5.67
CA GLN A 286 -13.97 -0.31 5.74
C GLN A 286 -12.82 0.63 6.13
N ILE A 287 -12.79 1.81 5.49
CA ILE A 287 -12.06 2.99 5.95
C ILE A 287 -13.08 4.10 6.20
N LYS A 288 -13.06 4.65 7.41
CA LYS A 288 -13.88 5.79 7.80
C LYS A 288 -12.99 6.98 8.10
N VAL A 289 -13.17 8.07 7.39
CA VAL A 289 -12.47 9.35 7.61
C VAL A 289 -13.47 10.29 8.26
N ILE A 290 -13.20 10.68 9.51
CA ILE A 290 -14.12 11.47 10.35
C ILE A 290 -13.55 12.87 10.49
N GLY A 291 -14.33 13.86 10.07
CA GLY A 291 -13.99 15.27 10.21
C GLY A 291 -15.16 16.10 10.74
N ASP A 292 -14.90 17.35 11.08
CA ASP A 292 -15.87 18.25 11.71
C ASP A 292 -16.98 18.76 10.76
N LYS A 293 -16.83 18.55 9.44
CA LYS A 293 -17.85 18.90 8.42
C LYS A 293 -18.49 17.69 7.75
N GLY A 294 -18.00 16.49 8.04
CA GLY A 294 -18.57 15.27 7.50
C GLY A 294 -17.64 14.06 7.61
N THR A 295 -18.19 12.93 7.23
CA THR A 295 -17.53 11.62 7.26
C THR A 295 -17.50 11.02 5.86
N ILE A 296 -16.36 10.48 5.44
CA ILE A 296 -16.26 9.63 4.24
C ILE A 296 -16.09 8.18 4.69
N ILE A 297 -16.89 7.30 4.13
CA ILE A 297 -16.79 5.84 4.32
C ILE A 297 -16.43 5.21 3.00
N ILE A 298 -15.35 4.43 2.98
CA ILE A 298 -14.89 3.66 1.81
C ILE A 298 -15.03 2.18 2.13
N ASP A 299 -15.70 1.43 1.27
CA ASP A 299 -15.61 -0.04 1.23
C ASP A 299 -14.65 -0.50 0.11
N THR A 300 -14.73 -1.76 -0.30
CA THR A 300 -13.83 -2.31 -1.34
C THR A 300 -14.10 -1.74 -2.74
N LYS A 301 -15.28 -1.18 -3.00
CA LYS A 301 -15.74 -0.79 -4.35
C LYS A 301 -16.33 0.61 -4.43
N HIS A 302 -16.81 1.14 -3.31
CA HIS A 302 -17.56 2.39 -3.27
C HIS A 302 -17.07 3.29 -2.15
N ALA A 303 -17.38 4.57 -2.27
CA ALA A 303 -17.25 5.53 -1.19
C ALA A 303 -18.51 6.36 -1.06
N TRP A 304 -18.81 6.77 0.17
CA TRP A 304 -19.95 7.63 0.50
C TRP A 304 -19.46 8.80 1.34
N PHE A 305 -20.03 9.96 1.07
CA PHE A 305 -19.85 11.15 1.90
C PHE A 305 -21.12 11.42 2.69
N TYR A 306 -20.96 11.58 4.00
CA TYR A 306 -22.01 11.92 4.97
C TYR A 306 -21.69 13.30 5.54
N PRO A 307 -22.40 14.37 5.12
CA PRO A 307 -22.17 15.71 5.67
C PRO A 307 -22.64 15.79 7.13
N GLU A 308 -21.89 16.53 7.97
CA GLU A 308 -22.39 16.92 9.28
C GLU A 308 -23.57 17.89 9.12
N GLY A 309 -24.71 17.50 9.65
CA GLY A 309 -25.95 18.30 9.58
C GLY A 309 -26.00 19.40 10.62
N LYS A 310 -26.73 20.48 10.35
CA LYS A 310 -27.16 21.40 11.40
C LYS A 310 -28.07 20.63 12.37
N LYS A 311 -27.75 20.62 13.66
CA LYS A 311 -28.56 20.00 14.71
C LYS A 311 -30.02 20.44 14.58
N LYS A 312 -30.93 19.56 14.27
CA LYS A 312 -32.33 19.72 14.62
C LYS A 312 -32.45 19.24 16.06
N ASN A 313 -32.44 20.17 16.99
CA ASN A 313 -32.71 19.88 18.40
C ASN A 313 -34.14 19.35 18.53
N LYS A 314 -34.31 18.04 18.48
CA LYS A 314 -35.45 17.40 19.12
C LYS A 314 -34.88 16.66 20.35
N VAL A 315 -34.92 17.33 21.46
CA VAL A 315 -34.70 16.72 22.75
C VAL A 315 -35.91 15.83 23.02
N TRP A 316 -35.71 14.53 23.02
CA TRP A 316 -36.66 13.56 23.54
C TRP A 316 -36.13 13.11 24.89
N GLY A 317 -36.80 13.55 25.96
CA GLY A 317 -36.68 13.02 27.33
C GLY A 317 -35.58 13.66 28.14
N GLU A 318 -35.99 14.36 29.20
CA GLU A 318 -35.18 14.70 30.35
C GLU A 318 -35.02 13.45 31.20
N VAL A 319 -34.00 12.65 31.01
CA VAL A 319 -33.82 11.54 31.93
C VAL A 319 -32.49 11.50 32.64
N ASP A 320 -31.40 12.11 32.14
CA ASP A 320 -30.16 12.08 32.95
C ASP A 320 -29.04 13.03 32.47
N GLY A 321 -29.32 14.12 31.86
CA GLY A 321 -28.28 15.10 31.45
C GLY A 321 -27.24 14.59 30.44
N VAL A 322 -27.18 13.29 30.16
CA VAL A 322 -26.26 12.66 29.24
C VAL A 322 -26.94 12.32 27.91
N SER A 323 -28.20 11.92 27.94
CA SER A 323 -28.95 11.47 26.76
C SER A 323 -29.27 12.57 25.78
N GLY A 324 -29.31 13.83 26.18
CA GLY A 324 -29.57 14.98 25.31
C GLY A 324 -28.43 15.34 24.35
N ALA A 325 -27.23 14.78 24.54
CA ALA A 325 -26.07 15.03 23.70
C ALA A 325 -25.95 14.05 22.53
N THR A 326 -26.73 12.95 22.53
CA THR A 326 -26.65 11.93 21.47
C THR A 326 -27.62 12.27 20.34
N VAL A 327 -27.11 12.84 19.27
CA VAL A 327 -27.87 13.06 18.04
C VAL A 327 -27.98 11.74 17.29
N GLN A 328 -29.22 11.28 17.03
CA GLN A 328 -29.44 10.15 16.12
C GLN A 328 -29.06 10.58 14.69
N TRP A 329 -28.07 9.93 14.12
CA TRP A 329 -27.71 10.07 12.73
C TRP A 329 -28.74 9.42 11.83
N ASP A 330 -29.26 10.19 10.89
CA ASP A 330 -30.09 9.66 9.80
C ASP A 330 -29.12 8.90 8.83
N LYS A 331 -29.06 7.59 8.97
CA LYS A 331 -28.17 6.69 8.24
C LYS A 331 -28.41 6.69 6.71
N GLU A 332 -29.51 7.29 6.25
CA GLU A 332 -29.99 7.16 4.88
C GLU A 332 -29.51 8.27 3.92
N LYS A 333 -28.74 9.27 4.40
CA LYS A 333 -28.39 10.46 3.60
C LYS A 333 -26.92 10.56 3.19
N GLY A 334 -26.24 9.43 2.98
CA GLY A 334 -24.91 9.43 2.37
C GLY A 334 -24.96 9.66 0.86
N TYR A 335 -24.10 10.53 0.35
CA TYR A 335 -23.90 10.71 -1.08
C TYR A 335 -22.86 9.72 -1.60
N LYS A 336 -23.27 8.83 -2.50
CA LYS A 336 -22.34 7.93 -3.16
C LYS A 336 -21.37 8.74 -4.02
N LEU A 337 -20.09 8.49 -3.85
CA LEU A 337 -19.03 9.05 -4.70
C LEU A 337 -18.85 8.09 -5.87
N ASP A 338 -19.50 8.41 -6.97
CA ASP A 338 -19.53 7.53 -8.15
C ASP A 338 -18.42 7.94 -9.10
N ILE A 339 -17.39 7.10 -9.18
CA ILE A 339 -16.21 7.28 -10.03
C ILE A 339 -15.99 5.99 -10.80
N GLU A 340 -15.96 6.09 -12.11
CA GLU A 340 -15.53 4.97 -12.95
C GLU A 340 -14.05 4.67 -12.68
N HIS A 341 -13.75 3.42 -12.38
CA HIS A 341 -12.39 2.99 -12.06
C HIS A 341 -12.12 1.55 -12.48
N LEU A 342 -10.89 1.32 -12.88
CA LEU A 342 -10.36 -0.02 -13.15
C LEU A 342 -10.07 -0.76 -11.84
N ASP A 343 -9.82 -2.06 -11.96
CA ASP A 343 -9.19 -2.83 -10.87
C ASP A 343 -7.92 -2.10 -10.41
N PRO A 344 -7.75 -1.84 -9.11
CA PRO A 344 -6.60 -1.08 -8.60
C PRO A 344 -5.24 -1.72 -8.95
N SER A 345 -5.16 -3.05 -9.04
CA SER A 345 -3.91 -3.73 -9.42
C SER A 345 -3.61 -3.55 -10.91
N LYS A 346 -4.65 -3.56 -11.76
CA LYS A 346 -4.49 -3.24 -13.18
C LYS A 346 -4.02 -1.80 -13.37
N GLN A 347 -4.64 -0.85 -12.68
CA GLN A 347 -4.25 0.54 -12.74
C GLN A 347 -2.81 0.75 -12.24
N ALA A 348 -2.40 0.07 -11.16
CA ALA A 348 -1.04 0.16 -10.63
C ALA A 348 0.02 -0.35 -11.63
N LEU A 349 -0.28 -1.38 -12.41
CA LEU A 349 0.61 -1.88 -13.47
C LEU A 349 0.68 -0.92 -14.66
N LEU A 350 -0.44 -0.28 -15.02
CA LEU A 350 -0.47 0.78 -16.04
C LEU A 350 0.36 2.00 -15.61
N ASP A 351 0.22 2.42 -14.34
CA ASP A 351 0.96 3.54 -13.76
C ASP A 351 2.47 3.21 -13.66
N PHE A 352 2.82 1.94 -13.34
CA PHE A 352 4.22 1.48 -13.34
C PHE A 352 4.84 1.55 -14.73
N ARG A 353 4.13 1.05 -15.77
CA ARG A 353 4.56 1.17 -17.16
C ARG A 353 4.75 2.63 -17.54
N ALA A 354 3.77 3.48 -17.23
CA ALA A 354 3.85 4.91 -17.55
C ALA A 354 5.05 5.59 -16.85
N SER A 355 5.34 5.19 -15.62
CA SER A 355 6.50 5.70 -14.87
C SER A 355 7.82 5.31 -15.52
N ILE A 356 7.95 4.08 -16.02
CA ILE A 356 9.15 3.62 -16.75
C ILE A 356 9.33 4.42 -18.04
N ILE A 357 8.28 4.52 -18.86
CA ILE A 357 8.35 5.22 -20.18
C ILE A 357 8.67 6.69 -19.99
N ASN A 358 8.02 7.36 -19.04
CA ASN A 358 8.16 8.80 -18.85
C ASN A 358 9.29 9.16 -17.87
N THR A 359 10.01 8.18 -17.33
CA THR A 359 11.05 8.37 -16.30
C THR A 359 10.53 9.21 -15.13
N LYS A 360 9.27 8.93 -14.69
CA LYS A 360 8.59 9.69 -13.65
C LYS A 360 8.43 8.84 -12.39
N THR A 361 8.79 9.40 -11.25
CA THR A 361 8.55 8.76 -9.95
C THR A 361 7.06 8.46 -9.76
N PRO A 362 6.67 7.21 -9.48
CA PRO A 362 5.27 6.85 -9.23
C PRO A 362 4.75 7.44 -7.91
N GLU A 363 3.43 7.64 -7.82
CA GLU A 363 2.80 8.12 -6.58
C GLU A 363 3.02 7.12 -5.42
N SER A 364 2.94 5.82 -5.69
CA SER A 364 3.30 4.76 -4.74
C SER A 364 4.79 4.43 -4.83
N ASN A 365 5.65 5.33 -4.35
CA ASN A 365 7.10 5.22 -4.42
C ASN A 365 7.71 4.55 -3.17
N VAL A 366 9.05 4.48 -3.13
CA VAL A 366 9.76 3.87 -2.00
C VAL A 366 9.51 4.58 -0.67
N ILE A 367 9.34 5.91 -0.69
CA ILE A 367 9.14 6.71 0.54
C ILE A 367 7.74 6.45 1.13
N THR A 368 6.69 6.42 0.29
CA THR A 368 5.33 6.10 0.76
C THR A 368 5.28 4.68 1.32
N GLY A 369 5.86 3.71 0.59
CA GLY A 369 5.95 2.32 1.06
C GLY A 369 6.79 2.15 2.32
N ALA A 370 7.87 2.91 2.47
CA ALA A 370 8.72 2.89 3.66
C ALA A 370 7.97 3.43 4.89
N LYS A 371 7.29 4.57 4.79
CA LYS A 371 6.46 5.11 5.87
C LYS A 371 5.42 4.08 6.34
N ALA A 372 4.73 3.42 5.42
CA ALA A 372 3.77 2.37 5.75
C ALA A 372 4.44 1.15 6.43
N ALA A 373 5.60 0.70 5.93
CA ALA A 373 6.32 -0.43 6.49
C ALA A 373 6.88 -0.15 7.89
N LEU A 374 7.38 1.06 8.13
CA LEU A 374 7.83 1.50 9.46
C LEU A 374 6.67 1.54 10.45
N CYS A 375 5.52 2.10 10.06
CA CYS A 375 4.32 2.08 10.89
C CYS A 375 3.87 0.64 11.20
N VAL A 376 3.88 -0.26 10.21
CA VAL A 376 3.57 -1.68 10.43
C VAL A 376 4.51 -2.29 11.45
N GLN A 377 5.82 -2.04 11.35
CA GLN A 377 6.79 -2.57 12.31
C GLN A 377 6.57 -2.01 13.71
N MET A 378 6.30 -0.70 13.85
CA MET A 378 5.92 -0.09 15.14
C MET A 378 4.71 -0.78 15.77
N GLY A 379 3.66 -1.06 14.96
CA GLY A 379 2.47 -1.76 15.44
C GLY A 379 2.75 -3.19 15.89
N LEU A 380 3.65 -3.89 15.19
CA LEU A 380 4.11 -5.23 15.60
C LEU A 380 4.87 -5.18 16.92
N ASP A 381 5.82 -4.24 17.05
CA ASP A 381 6.59 -4.07 18.27
C ASP A 381 5.68 -3.73 19.46
N ALA A 382 4.71 -2.82 19.27
CA ALA A 382 3.76 -2.44 20.31
C ALA A 382 2.95 -3.64 20.83
N MET A 383 2.44 -4.48 19.93
CA MET A 383 1.63 -5.65 20.31
C MET A 383 2.45 -6.78 20.91
N TYR A 384 3.63 -7.11 20.31
CA TYR A 384 4.42 -8.26 20.77
C TYR A 384 5.20 -7.97 22.04
N ASN A 385 5.55 -6.69 22.30
CA ASN A 385 6.28 -6.27 23.51
C ASN A 385 5.37 -5.71 24.60
N ASN A 386 4.07 -5.53 24.33
CA ASN A 386 3.11 -4.87 25.24
C ASN A 386 3.55 -3.46 25.65
N GLU A 387 3.96 -2.65 24.68
CA GLU A 387 4.49 -1.30 24.94
C GLU A 387 3.88 -0.24 24.02
N ILE A 388 4.01 1.03 24.43
CA ILE A 388 3.75 2.16 23.53
C ILE A 388 5.02 2.47 22.76
N VAL A 389 4.99 2.25 21.45
CA VAL A 389 6.13 2.56 20.57
C VAL A 389 5.99 3.99 20.05
N LYS A 390 7.01 4.81 20.32
CA LYS A 390 7.09 6.19 19.83
C LYS A 390 7.94 6.28 18.57
N TRP A 391 7.54 7.15 17.64
CA TRP A 391 8.37 7.52 16.50
C TRP A 391 9.67 8.17 17.00
N ASN A 392 10.81 7.73 16.50
CA ASN A 392 12.12 8.22 16.93
C ASN A 392 13.14 8.18 15.77
N ASN A 393 14.37 8.63 16.00
CA ASN A 393 15.41 8.72 14.98
C ASN A 393 15.81 7.39 14.33
N LYS A 394 15.55 6.23 14.99
CA LYS A 394 15.79 4.90 14.39
C LYS A 394 14.73 4.55 13.33
N ILE A 395 13.58 5.24 13.38
CA ILE A 395 12.43 5.02 12.50
C ILE A 395 12.40 6.05 11.39
N THR A 396 12.98 7.22 11.61
CA THR A 396 13.02 8.32 10.62
C THR A 396 13.80 7.91 9.37
N LEU A 397 13.25 8.26 8.18
CA LEU A 397 13.85 8.02 6.86
C LEU A 397 14.87 9.10 6.51
#